data_523a8decd8e3ff7bdc7619dd08eea57f
#
_entry.id   523a8decd8e3ff7bdc7619dd08eea57f
#
_cell.length_a   1.000
_cell.length_b   1.000
_cell.length_c   1.000
_cell.angle_alpha   90.00
_cell.angle_beta   90.00
_cell.angle_gamma   90.00
#
_symmetry.space_group_name_H-M   'P 1'
#
loop_
_entity.id
_entity.type
_entity.pdbx_description
1 polymer ?
#
loop_
_entity_poly.entity_id
_entity_poly.type
_entity_poly.pdbx_seq_one_letter_code
_entity_poly.pdbx_strand_id
1 'polypeptide(L)'
;IQQQTLCIYKSENPSKAVALDEALKVISDVYNEIETTDPETLGLLGAIYKRKYETNNDIETLKLAIEMYKKGYLISKNHYPGGNYAICLDILFRISNDEDEKIYCKFEAKKIRKEIIVHLGNLLALDEIKDKKWTYATISTCYYFIKDDDNEKKYEELFLNEEPEEWEKETYYTYKKDRNE
;
A
#
# COMPACT_ATOMS: atom_id res chain seq x y z
N ILE A 1 11.78 -14.11 11.82
CA ILE A 1 10.76 -14.59 10.86
C ILE A 1 10.40 -13.49 9.85
N GLN A 2 9.96 -12.29 10.24
CA GLN A 2 9.56 -11.21 9.33
C GLN A 2 10.65 -10.85 8.32
N GLN A 3 11.90 -10.64 8.77
CA GLN A 3 13.05 -10.40 7.87
C GLN A 3 13.30 -11.56 6.92
N GLN A 4 13.20 -12.80 7.41
CA GLN A 4 13.33 -13.99 6.58
C GLN A 4 12.23 -14.03 5.51
N THR A 5 10.98 -13.83 5.89
CA THR A 5 9.83 -13.77 4.98
C THR A 5 10.02 -12.70 3.91
N LEU A 6 10.49 -11.50 4.32
CA LEU A 6 10.80 -10.40 3.40
C LEU A 6 11.87 -10.78 2.38
N CYS A 7 12.97 -11.42 2.83
CA CYS A 7 14.04 -11.87 1.95
C CYS A 7 13.55 -12.94 0.96
N ILE A 8 12.75 -13.91 1.43
CA ILE A 8 12.23 -14.99 0.58
C ILE A 8 11.39 -14.41 -0.56
N TYR A 9 10.34 -13.64 -0.28
CA TYR A 9 9.46 -13.18 -1.34
C TYR A 9 10.13 -12.16 -2.28
N LYS A 10 11.12 -11.40 -1.80
CA LYS A 10 11.90 -10.47 -2.64
C LYS A 10 12.94 -11.16 -3.49
N SER A 11 13.36 -12.38 -3.14
CA SER A 11 14.35 -13.12 -3.92
C SER A 11 13.83 -13.57 -5.28
N GLU A 12 12.51 -13.77 -5.40
CA GLU A 12 11.82 -14.33 -6.58
C GLU A 12 12.44 -15.66 -7.08
N ASN A 13 13.13 -16.39 -6.22
CA ASN A 13 13.86 -17.62 -6.56
C ASN A 13 13.14 -18.86 -5.98
N PRO A 14 12.95 -19.95 -6.73
CA PRO A 14 13.28 -20.14 -8.15
C PRO A 14 12.33 -19.44 -9.12
N SER A 15 11.21 -18.95 -8.65
CA SER A 15 10.26 -18.11 -9.37
C SER A 15 9.47 -17.24 -8.40
N LYS A 16 8.87 -16.14 -8.90
CA LYS A 16 8.01 -15.24 -8.08
C LYS A 16 6.92 -16.02 -7.35
N ALA A 17 6.21 -16.92 -8.04
CA ALA A 17 5.13 -17.71 -7.45
C ALA A 17 5.62 -18.61 -6.30
N VAL A 18 6.71 -19.36 -6.51
CA VAL A 18 7.27 -20.27 -5.49
C VAL A 18 7.79 -19.49 -4.28
N ALA A 19 8.50 -18.37 -4.52
CA ALA A 19 9.00 -17.53 -3.43
C ALA A 19 7.86 -16.93 -2.58
N LEU A 20 6.74 -16.55 -3.20
CA LEU A 20 5.56 -16.06 -2.49
C LEU A 20 4.89 -17.16 -1.66
N ASP A 21 4.78 -18.38 -2.18
CA ASP A 21 4.20 -19.52 -1.44
C ASP A 21 5.07 -19.91 -0.26
N GLU A 22 6.40 -19.94 -0.43
CA GLU A 22 7.33 -20.23 0.64
C GLU A 22 7.32 -19.14 1.72
N ALA A 23 7.30 -17.87 1.32
CA ALA A 23 7.20 -16.76 2.26
C ALA A 23 5.90 -16.81 3.08
N LEU A 24 4.77 -17.11 2.42
CA LEU A 24 3.48 -17.28 3.11
C LEU A 24 3.55 -18.43 4.12
N LYS A 25 4.10 -19.57 3.74
CA LYS A 25 4.27 -20.71 4.65
C LYS A 25 5.10 -20.34 5.87
N VAL A 26 6.27 -19.73 5.67
CA VAL A 26 7.19 -19.36 6.77
C VAL A 26 6.54 -18.41 7.77
N ILE A 27 5.75 -17.44 7.31
CA ILE A 27 5.10 -16.48 8.20
C ILE A 27 3.89 -17.12 8.90
N SER A 28 3.09 -17.92 8.20
CA SER A 28 1.88 -18.57 8.73
C SER A 28 2.20 -19.72 9.70
N ASP A 29 3.39 -20.34 9.61
CA ASP A 29 3.87 -21.35 10.59
C ASP A 29 4.09 -20.72 11.99
N VAL A 30 4.27 -19.40 12.08
CA VAL A 30 4.56 -18.69 13.34
C VAL A 30 3.42 -17.79 13.77
N TYR A 31 2.73 -17.14 12.83
CA TYR A 31 1.68 -16.20 13.12
C TYR A 31 0.34 -16.68 12.56
N ASN A 32 -0.66 -16.74 13.42
CA ASN A 32 -2.03 -16.96 12.97
C ASN A 32 -2.54 -15.68 12.28
N GLU A 33 -2.85 -15.75 10.98
CA GLU A 33 -3.28 -14.61 10.16
C GLU A 33 -4.55 -13.94 10.69
N ILE A 34 -5.47 -14.75 11.28
CA ILE A 34 -6.74 -14.25 11.82
C ILE A 34 -6.51 -13.53 13.15
N GLU A 35 -5.63 -14.04 13.99
CA GLU A 35 -5.44 -13.57 15.38
C GLU A 35 -4.36 -12.50 15.50
N THR A 36 -3.36 -12.50 14.60
CA THR A 36 -2.24 -11.55 14.70
C THR A 36 -2.71 -10.11 14.69
N THR A 37 -2.17 -9.30 15.60
CA THR A 37 -2.36 -7.86 15.68
C THR A 37 -1.07 -7.08 15.44
N ASP A 38 0.01 -7.79 15.08
CA ASP A 38 1.29 -7.18 14.77
C ASP A 38 1.25 -6.48 13.40
N PRO A 39 1.39 -5.13 13.34
CA PRO A 39 1.24 -4.40 12.10
C PRO A 39 2.29 -4.74 11.03
N GLU A 40 3.50 -5.14 11.42
CA GLU A 40 4.55 -5.54 10.48
C GLU A 40 4.20 -6.87 9.81
N THR A 41 3.77 -7.86 10.59
CA THR A 41 3.29 -9.15 10.07
C THR A 41 2.11 -8.95 9.12
N LEU A 42 1.13 -8.11 9.50
CA LEU A 42 -0.03 -7.79 8.65
C LEU A 42 0.38 -7.09 7.35
N GLY A 43 1.36 -6.17 7.43
CA GLY A 43 1.93 -5.52 6.25
C GLY A 43 2.62 -6.49 5.29
N LEU A 44 3.36 -7.48 5.83
CA LEU A 44 4.02 -8.52 5.04
C LEU A 44 3.00 -9.48 4.39
N LEU A 45 2.01 -9.95 5.15
CA LEU A 45 0.92 -10.78 4.61
C LEU A 45 0.18 -10.06 3.49
N GLY A 46 -0.21 -8.80 3.70
CA GLY A 46 -0.83 -7.98 2.67
C GLY A 46 0.03 -7.85 1.41
N ALA A 47 1.36 -7.66 1.57
CA ALA A 47 2.29 -7.56 0.46
C ALA A 47 2.44 -8.89 -0.30
N ILE A 48 2.45 -10.02 0.38
CA ILE A 48 2.51 -11.35 -0.24
C ILE A 48 1.22 -11.62 -1.01
N TYR A 49 0.05 -11.43 -0.41
CA TYR A 49 -1.24 -11.66 -1.07
C TYR A 49 -1.44 -10.74 -2.28
N LYS A 50 -1.09 -9.44 -2.18
CA LYS A 50 -1.14 -8.53 -3.33
C LYS A 50 -0.29 -9.04 -4.49
N ARG A 51 0.95 -9.47 -4.25
CA ARG A 51 1.83 -10.02 -5.29
C ARG A 51 1.37 -11.36 -5.83
N LYS A 52 0.75 -12.19 -5.01
CA LYS A 52 0.12 -13.44 -5.47
C LYS A 52 -1.04 -13.13 -6.44
N TYR A 53 -1.89 -12.15 -6.11
CA TYR A 53 -2.92 -11.66 -7.02
C TYR A 53 -2.32 -11.18 -8.35
N GLU A 54 -1.26 -10.39 -8.33
CA GLU A 54 -0.56 -9.93 -9.54
C GLU A 54 -0.02 -11.09 -10.40
N THR A 55 0.14 -12.28 -9.83
CA THR A 55 0.64 -13.47 -10.52
C THR A 55 -0.48 -14.35 -11.07
N ASN A 56 -1.59 -14.49 -10.35
CA ASN A 56 -2.65 -15.44 -10.63
C ASN A 56 -4.01 -14.82 -11.00
N ASN A 57 -4.18 -13.52 -10.82
CA ASN A 57 -5.42 -12.75 -11.00
C ASN A 57 -6.62 -13.32 -10.20
N ASP A 58 -6.36 -14.01 -9.08
CA ASP A 58 -7.39 -14.54 -8.22
C ASP A 58 -7.97 -13.49 -7.28
N ILE A 59 -9.25 -13.16 -7.46
CA ILE A 59 -9.96 -12.12 -6.71
C ILE A 59 -9.97 -12.40 -5.21
N GLU A 60 -10.08 -13.64 -4.79
CA GLU A 60 -10.08 -14.00 -3.37
C GLU A 60 -8.71 -13.71 -2.74
N THR A 61 -7.62 -13.92 -3.47
CA THR A 61 -6.28 -13.52 -3.04
C THR A 61 -6.16 -11.99 -2.89
N LEU A 62 -6.78 -11.20 -3.78
CA LEU A 62 -6.84 -9.73 -3.63
C LEU A 62 -7.64 -9.32 -2.40
N LYS A 63 -8.76 -9.99 -2.11
CA LYS A 63 -9.57 -9.72 -0.91
C LYS A 63 -8.81 -10.03 0.37
N LEU A 64 -8.00 -11.09 0.40
CA LEU A 64 -7.09 -11.34 1.51
C LEU A 64 -6.06 -10.22 1.70
N ALA A 65 -5.46 -9.71 0.62
CA ALA A 65 -4.56 -8.56 0.70
C ALA A 65 -5.25 -7.32 1.30
N ILE A 66 -6.48 -7.04 0.85
CA ILE A 66 -7.32 -5.95 1.37
C ILE A 66 -7.54 -6.11 2.88
N GLU A 67 -7.89 -7.31 3.33
CA GLU A 67 -8.15 -7.60 4.74
C GLU A 67 -6.91 -7.38 5.62
N MET A 68 -5.75 -7.92 5.20
CA MET A 68 -4.50 -7.78 5.94
C MET A 68 -4.06 -6.31 6.02
N TYR A 69 -4.06 -5.59 4.92
CA TYR A 69 -3.70 -4.17 4.92
C TYR A 69 -4.70 -3.31 5.70
N LYS A 70 -6.01 -3.58 5.59
CA LYS A 70 -7.05 -2.91 6.39
C LYS A 70 -6.81 -3.09 7.88
N LYS A 71 -6.60 -4.33 8.33
CA LYS A 71 -6.32 -4.66 9.72
C LYS A 71 -5.05 -3.96 10.21
N GLY A 72 -3.97 -4.03 9.45
CA GLY A 72 -2.71 -3.34 9.76
C GLY A 72 -2.87 -1.83 9.88
N TYR A 73 -3.63 -1.20 8.97
CA TYR A 73 -3.91 0.24 9.01
C TYR A 73 -4.78 0.64 10.22
N LEU A 74 -5.82 -0.14 10.52
CA LEU A 74 -6.70 0.16 11.66
C LEU A 74 -5.95 0.15 12.99
N ILE A 75 -4.96 -0.75 13.13
CA ILE A 75 -4.15 -0.89 14.34
C ILE A 75 -3.06 0.20 14.43
N SER A 76 -2.29 0.37 13.37
CA SER A 76 -1.08 1.22 13.39
C SER A 76 -1.31 2.66 12.96
N LYS A 77 -2.38 2.93 12.20
CA LYS A 77 -2.60 4.19 11.47
C LYS A 77 -1.44 4.59 10.55
N ASN A 78 -0.53 3.65 10.26
CA ASN A 78 0.62 3.90 9.41
C ASN A 78 0.20 4.05 7.94
N HIS A 79 0.82 5.00 7.25
CA HIS A 79 0.52 5.31 5.84
C HIS A 79 0.86 4.17 4.88
N TYR A 80 1.83 3.30 5.21
CA TYR A 80 2.21 2.18 4.35
C TYR A 80 1.08 1.15 4.17
N PRO A 81 0.53 0.52 5.24
CA PRO A 81 -0.63 -0.36 5.07
C PRO A 81 -1.86 0.40 4.56
N GLY A 82 -2.09 1.65 4.97
CA GLY A 82 -3.22 2.46 4.51
C GLY A 82 -3.17 2.74 3.01
N GLY A 83 -2.02 3.14 2.49
CA GLY A 83 -1.81 3.37 1.06
C GLY A 83 -2.01 2.12 0.21
N ASN A 84 -1.44 0.99 0.64
CA ASN A 84 -1.63 -0.30 -0.06
C ASN A 84 -3.08 -0.81 0.05
N TYR A 85 -3.76 -0.59 1.17
CA TYR A 85 -5.19 -0.86 1.30
C TYR A 85 -6.00 -0.09 0.25
N ALA A 86 -5.77 1.21 0.12
CA ALA A 86 -6.46 2.03 -0.88
C ALA A 86 -6.15 1.61 -2.32
N ILE A 87 -4.90 1.21 -2.63
CA ILE A 87 -4.52 0.66 -3.95
C ILE A 87 -5.25 -0.64 -4.24
N CYS A 88 -5.31 -1.58 -3.29
CA CYS A 88 -6.03 -2.84 -3.48
C CYS A 88 -7.54 -2.62 -3.69
N LEU A 89 -8.13 -1.62 -3.00
CA LEU A 89 -9.53 -1.23 -3.23
C LEU A 89 -9.74 -0.65 -4.65
N ASP A 90 -8.80 0.16 -5.17
CA ASP A 90 -8.90 0.65 -6.55
C ASP A 90 -8.79 -0.49 -7.58
N ILE A 91 -7.97 -1.50 -7.32
CA ILE A 91 -7.90 -2.69 -8.16
C ILE A 91 -9.24 -3.43 -8.12
N LEU A 92 -9.78 -3.70 -6.92
CA LEU A 92 -11.08 -4.37 -6.78
C LEU A 92 -12.21 -3.59 -7.44
N PHE A 93 -12.22 -2.26 -7.32
CA PHE A 93 -13.18 -1.38 -8.01
C PHE A 93 -13.20 -1.62 -9.53
N ARG A 94 -12.01 -1.78 -10.15
CA ARG A 94 -11.90 -1.95 -11.61
C ARG A 94 -12.37 -3.32 -12.09
N ILE A 95 -12.18 -4.37 -11.29
CA ILE A 95 -12.47 -5.75 -11.70
C ILE A 95 -13.80 -6.30 -11.21
N SER A 96 -14.40 -5.70 -10.18
CA SER A 96 -15.70 -6.14 -9.66
C SER A 96 -16.82 -5.90 -10.66
N ASN A 97 -17.77 -6.85 -10.69
CA ASN A 97 -19.03 -6.72 -11.42
C ASN A 97 -20.18 -6.28 -10.49
N ASP A 98 -19.94 -6.16 -9.20
CA ASP A 98 -20.90 -5.74 -8.19
C ASP A 98 -20.82 -4.22 -7.99
N GLU A 99 -21.91 -3.51 -8.32
CA GLU A 99 -21.95 -2.05 -8.21
C GLU A 99 -21.89 -1.57 -6.76
N ASP A 100 -22.44 -2.29 -5.80
CA ASP A 100 -22.34 -1.93 -4.38
C ASP A 100 -20.90 -2.11 -3.88
N GLU A 101 -20.19 -3.17 -4.29
CA GLU A 101 -18.79 -3.35 -4.00
C GLU A 101 -17.93 -2.23 -4.62
N LYS A 102 -18.21 -1.81 -5.86
CA LYS A 102 -17.53 -0.67 -6.49
C LYS A 102 -17.74 0.64 -5.72
N ILE A 103 -18.97 0.94 -5.35
CA ILE A 103 -19.29 2.14 -4.56
C ILE A 103 -18.52 2.13 -3.25
N TYR A 104 -18.53 1.00 -2.54
CA TYR A 104 -17.76 0.82 -1.30
C TYR A 104 -16.26 1.05 -1.53
N CYS A 105 -15.66 0.38 -2.51
CA CYS A 105 -14.24 0.49 -2.80
C CYS A 105 -13.82 1.94 -3.09
N LYS A 106 -14.55 2.62 -3.94
CA LYS A 106 -14.29 4.03 -4.30
C LYS A 106 -14.37 4.98 -3.10
N PHE A 107 -15.43 4.80 -2.28
CA PHE A 107 -15.63 5.64 -1.10
C PHE A 107 -14.54 5.40 -0.06
N GLU A 108 -14.27 4.13 0.28
CA GLU A 108 -13.32 3.77 1.32
C GLU A 108 -11.88 4.15 0.91
N ALA A 109 -11.46 3.89 -0.34
CA ALA A 109 -10.16 4.29 -0.83
C ALA A 109 -9.94 5.82 -0.74
N LYS A 110 -10.94 6.61 -1.13
CA LYS A 110 -10.90 8.07 -1.00
C LYS A 110 -10.81 8.52 0.47
N LYS A 111 -11.58 7.90 1.36
CA LYS A 111 -11.58 8.19 2.80
C LYS A 111 -10.20 7.92 3.41
N ILE A 112 -9.62 6.74 3.16
CA ILE A 112 -8.31 6.37 3.69
C ILE A 112 -7.23 7.35 3.23
N ARG A 113 -7.21 7.74 1.96
CA ARG A 113 -6.26 8.73 1.44
C ARG A 113 -6.39 10.08 2.12
N LYS A 114 -7.60 10.54 2.41
CA LYS A 114 -7.82 11.77 3.17
C LYS A 114 -7.32 11.65 4.62
N GLU A 115 -7.54 10.52 5.27
CA GLU A 115 -7.02 10.25 6.61
C GLU A 115 -5.48 10.28 6.63
N ILE A 116 -4.82 9.67 5.62
CA ILE A 116 -3.36 9.70 5.48
C ILE A 116 -2.85 11.13 5.28
N ILE A 117 -3.48 11.92 4.42
CA ILE A 117 -3.11 13.33 4.18
C ILE A 117 -3.15 14.13 5.49
N VAL A 118 -4.24 14.01 6.24
CA VAL A 118 -4.41 14.73 7.51
C VAL A 118 -3.37 14.28 8.54
N HIS A 119 -3.18 12.97 8.68
CA HIS A 119 -2.22 12.42 9.63
C HIS A 119 -0.78 12.86 9.33
N LEU A 120 -0.32 12.68 8.11
CA LEU A 120 1.04 13.06 7.71
C LEU A 120 1.22 14.58 7.69
N GLY A 121 0.20 15.35 7.31
CA GLY A 121 0.22 16.81 7.39
C GLY A 121 0.40 17.32 8.81
N ASN A 122 -0.27 16.70 9.78
CA ASN A 122 -0.11 17.04 11.21
C ASN A 122 1.32 16.72 11.70
N LEU A 123 1.85 15.54 11.36
CA LEU A 123 3.22 15.17 11.75
C LEU A 123 4.27 16.10 11.13
N LEU A 124 4.08 16.54 9.87
CA LEU A 124 4.95 17.55 9.24
C LEU A 124 4.87 18.91 9.97
N ALA A 125 3.68 19.33 10.37
CA ALA A 125 3.48 20.61 11.08
C ALA A 125 4.12 20.60 12.49
N LEU A 126 4.21 19.43 13.12
CA LEU A 126 4.87 19.24 14.44
C LEU A 126 6.37 18.94 14.32
N ASP A 127 6.92 18.88 13.11
CA ASP A 127 8.31 18.49 12.82
C ASP A 127 8.73 17.13 13.40
N GLU A 128 7.76 16.19 13.48
CA GLU A 128 7.97 14.85 14.02
C GLU A 128 8.50 13.84 12.98
N ILE A 129 8.60 14.26 11.71
CA ILE A 129 9.08 13.40 10.61
C ILE A 129 10.53 13.76 10.26
N LYS A 130 11.43 12.78 10.40
CA LYS A 130 12.84 12.93 10.02
C LYS A 130 13.06 12.81 8.51
N ASP A 131 12.42 11.85 7.85
CA ASP A 131 12.46 11.67 6.41
C ASP A 131 11.20 12.28 5.78
N LYS A 132 11.33 13.55 5.35
CA LYS A 132 10.23 14.30 4.73
C LYS A 132 9.98 13.88 3.29
N LYS A 133 10.99 13.39 2.59
CA LYS A 133 10.92 13.04 1.17
C LYS A 133 9.79 12.06 0.85
N TRP A 134 9.79 10.88 1.46
CA TRP A 134 8.74 9.90 1.24
C TRP A 134 7.37 10.31 1.78
N THR A 135 7.36 11.18 2.78
CA THR A 135 6.12 11.78 3.28
C THR A 135 5.48 12.69 2.24
N TYR A 136 6.25 13.56 1.59
CA TYR A 136 5.76 14.40 0.50
C TYR A 136 5.30 13.57 -0.69
N ALA A 137 6.06 12.54 -1.10
CA ALA A 137 5.67 11.61 -2.14
C ALA A 137 4.33 10.92 -1.84
N THR A 138 4.13 10.47 -0.59
CA THR A 138 2.90 9.80 -0.16
C THR A 138 1.71 10.76 -0.18
N ILE A 139 1.86 11.98 0.35
CA ILE A 139 0.79 12.99 0.36
C ILE A 139 0.43 13.38 -1.08
N SER A 140 1.42 13.65 -1.94
CA SER A 140 1.20 13.95 -3.35
C SER A 140 0.43 12.83 -4.07
N THR A 141 0.86 11.56 -3.86
CA THR A 141 0.15 10.40 -4.43
C THR A 141 -1.29 10.31 -3.93
N CYS A 142 -1.55 10.59 -2.65
CA CYS A 142 -2.91 10.61 -2.13
C CYS A 142 -3.78 11.70 -2.80
N TYR A 143 -3.25 12.92 -2.97
CA TYR A 143 -3.95 14.01 -3.68
C TYR A 143 -4.21 13.67 -5.14
N TYR A 144 -3.24 13.06 -5.82
CA TYR A 144 -3.39 12.58 -7.19
C TYR A 144 -4.62 11.67 -7.34
N PHE A 145 -4.78 10.66 -6.49
CA PHE A 145 -5.90 9.72 -6.58
C PHE A 145 -7.24 10.31 -6.15
N ILE A 146 -7.27 11.33 -5.30
CA ILE A 146 -8.52 12.04 -4.95
C ILE A 146 -8.86 13.18 -5.91
N LYS A 147 -8.02 13.41 -6.94
CA LYS A 147 -8.18 14.43 -7.99
C LYS A 147 -8.14 15.85 -7.45
N ASP A 148 -7.18 16.15 -6.59
CA ASP A 148 -6.84 17.50 -6.11
C ASP A 148 -5.47 17.88 -6.70
N ASP A 149 -5.51 18.34 -7.95
CA ASP A 149 -4.33 18.55 -8.77
C ASP A 149 -3.44 19.71 -8.26
N ASP A 150 -4.00 20.70 -7.57
CA ASP A 150 -3.24 21.83 -7.01
C ASP A 150 -2.37 21.37 -5.82
N ASN A 151 -2.96 20.64 -4.90
CA ASN A 151 -2.23 20.09 -3.76
C ASN A 151 -1.28 18.96 -4.20
N GLU A 152 -1.65 18.17 -5.18
CA GLU A 152 -0.79 17.14 -5.75
C GLU A 152 0.53 17.75 -6.26
N LYS A 153 0.47 18.78 -7.12
CA LYS A 153 1.65 19.48 -7.65
C LYS A 153 2.50 20.11 -6.55
N LYS A 154 1.86 20.76 -5.58
CA LYS A 154 2.55 21.37 -4.44
C LYS A 154 3.42 20.35 -3.70
N TYR A 155 2.88 19.17 -3.39
CA TYR A 155 3.62 18.14 -2.66
C TYR A 155 4.60 17.38 -3.55
N GLU A 156 4.38 17.29 -4.86
CA GLU A 156 5.36 16.80 -5.82
C GLU A 156 6.59 17.72 -5.88
N GLU A 157 6.39 19.04 -5.93
CA GLU A 157 7.49 20.01 -5.87
C GLU A 157 8.29 19.89 -4.57
N LEU A 158 7.62 19.71 -3.42
CA LEU A 158 8.29 19.47 -2.15
C LEU A 158 9.11 18.16 -2.15
N PHE A 159 8.57 17.09 -2.75
CA PHE A 159 9.30 15.83 -2.93
C PHE A 159 10.54 16.01 -3.80
N LEU A 160 10.41 16.70 -4.94
CA LEU A 160 11.52 16.93 -5.86
C LEU A 160 12.61 17.85 -5.25
N ASN A 161 12.24 18.79 -4.38
CA ASN A 161 13.18 19.66 -3.66
C ASN A 161 14.01 18.92 -2.60
N GLU A 162 13.60 17.72 -2.19
CA GLU A 162 14.40 16.81 -1.34
C GLU A 162 15.46 16.02 -2.14
N GLU A 163 15.68 16.39 -3.40
CA GLU A 163 16.67 15.78 -4.32
C GLU A 163 16.58 14.24 -4.37
N PRO A 164 15.40 13.64 -4.71
CA PRO A 164 15.27 12.20 -4.76
C PRO A 164 16.17 11.59 -5.83
N GLU A 165 16.75 10.42 -5.53
CA GLU A 165 17.49 9.62 -6.49
C GLU A 165 16.59 9.12 -7.63
N GLU A 166 17.16 8.70 -8.76
CA GLU A 166 16.40 8.31 -9.95
C GLU A 166 15.44 7.14 -9.67
N TRP A 167 15.88 6.12 -8.92
CA TRP A 167 15.02 4.99 -8.53
C TRP A 167 13.86 5.39 -7.61
N GLU A 168 14.02 6.47 -6.80
CA GLU A 168 12.97 7.00 -5.95
C GLU A 168 11.89 7.70 -6.79
N LYS A 169 12.32 8.48 -7.80
CA LYS A 169 11.40 9.10 -8.76
C LYS A 169 10.65 8.05 -9.58
N GLU A 170 11.35 7.02 -10.07
CA GLU A 170 10.71 5.91 -10.79
C GLU A 170 9.65 5.23 -9.93
N THR A 171 9.96 4.97 -8.64
CA THR A 171 9.01 4.38 -7.69
C THR A 171 7.79 5.29 -7.52
N TYR A 172 8.00 6.59 -7.28
CA TYR A 172 6.92 7.57 -7.11
C TYR A 172 6.02 7.65 -8.33
N TYR A 173 6.59 7.77 -9.55
CA TYR A 173 5.80 7.88 -10.77
C TYR A 173 5.14 6.56 -11.18
N THR A 174 5.69 5.42 -10.80
CA THR A 174 5.04 4.11 -11.05
C THR A 174 3.67 4.03 -10.38
N TYR A 175 3.54 4.52 -9.15
CA TYR A 175 2.25 4.56 -8.46
C TYR A 175 1.22 5.49 -9.12
N LYS A 176 1.65 6.48 -9.87
CA LYS A 176 0.75 7.42 -10.57
C LYS A 176 0.26 6.91 -11.93
N LYS A 177 0.94 5.95 -12.56
CA LYS A 177 0.53 5.39 -13.86
C LYS A 177 -0.85 4.71 -13.81
N ASP A 178 -1.20 4.14 -12.67
CA ASP A 178 -2.44 3.38 -12.48
C ASP A 178 -3.73 4.23 -12.46
N ARG A 179 -3.63 5.57 -12.51
CA ARG A 179 -4.82 6.46 -12.52
C ARG A 179 -5.51 6.53 -13.87
N ASN A 180 -4.77 6.33 -14.94
CA ASN A 180 -5.25 6.60 -16.30
C ASN A 180 -5.87 5.37 -17.00
N GLU A 181 -5.98 4.26 -16.30
CA GLU A 181 -6.68 3.05 -16.73
C GLU A 181 -7.96 2.85 -15.88
#